data_efadd6fb5b59a3ea2473b5b21701f7d5
#
_entry.id   efadd6fb5b59a3ea2473b5b21701f7d5
#
_cell.length_a   1.000
_cell.length_b   1.000
_cell.length_c   1.000
_cell.angle_alpha   90.00
_cell.angle_beta   90.00
_cell.angle_gamma   90.00
#
_symmetry.space_group_name_H-M   'P 1'
#
loop_
_entity.id
_entity.type
_entity.pdbx_description
1 polymer ?
#
loop_
_entity_poly.entity_id
_entity_poly.type
_entity_poly.pdbx_seq_one_letter_code
_entity_poly.pdbx_strand_id
1 'polypeptide(L)'
;MKVLVVEPEKEPYVKEINSGLSSLQKEVGGFNEAVYPFEDPVAIICNEEGKLEGLPLNRALRDEDGHVYDIIAGTFLIAGLSEDNFCSLDDTQIEKFSAMYKNPELFMRFGSRTLVIPAEERAMPDKERKSMDMER
;
A
#
# COMPACT_ATOMS: atom_id res chain seq x y z
N MET A 1 17.25 -9.42 -1.30
CA MET A 1 16.58 -8.55 -0.33
C MET A 1 15.10 -8.91 -0.24
N LYS A 2 14.62 -9.21 0.96
CA LYS A 2 13.20 -9.51 1.17
C LYS A 2 12.41 -8.22 1.31
N VAL A 3 11.41 -8.07 0.46
CA VAL A 3 10.51 -6.91 0.52
C VAL A 3 9.07 -7.40 0.58
N LEU A 4 8.19 -6.53 1.01
CA LEU A 4 6.76 -6.77 0.95
C LEU A 4 6.25 -6.07 -0.30
N VAL A 5 5.52 -6.79 -1.15
CA VAL A 5 4.94 -6.24 -2.38
C VAL A 5 3.45 -6.03 -2.15
N VAL A 6 2.98 -4.82 -2.42
CA VAL A 6 1.57 -4.47 -2.28
C VAL A 6 1.05 -4.04 -3.65
N GLU A 7 0.19 -4.88 -4.24
CA GLU A 7 -0.42 -4.61 -5.54
C GLU A 7 -1.86 -4.14 -5.34
N PRO A 8 -2.38 -3.33 -6.26
CA PRO A 8 -3.78 -2.92 -6.19
C PRO A 8 -4.72 -4.13 -6.13
N GLU A 9 -5.71 -4.07 -5.26
CA GLU A 9 -6.76 -5.06 -5.10
C GLU A 9 -6.30 -6.45 -4.65
N LYS A 10 -5.07 -6.58 -4.15
CA LYS A 10 -4.53 -7.85 -3.68
C LYS A 10 -3.96 -7.73 -2.28
N GLU A 11 -3.86 -8.87 -1.60
CA GLU A 11 -3.15 -8.94 -0.32
C GLU A 11 -1.65 -8.84 -0.56
N PRO A 12 -0.91 -8.26 0.40
CA PRO A 12 0.55 -8.16 0.29
C PRO A 12 1.20 -9.55 0.28
N TYR A 13 2.35 -9.62 -0.36
CA TYR A 13 3.15 -10.85 -0.32
C TYR A 13 4.64 -10.52 -0.27
N VAL A 14 5.41 -11.46 0.29
CA VAL A 14 6.86 -11.31 0.39
C VAL A 14 7.51 -11.73 -0.93
N LYS A 15 8.50 -10.96 -1.35
CA LYS A 15 9.27 -11.28 -2.55
C LYS A 15 10.75 -11.04 -2.30
N GLU A 16 11.57 -11.92 -2.83
CA GLU A 16 13.01 -11.75 -2.82
C GLU A 16 13.41 -11.04 -4.11
N ILE A 17 14.05 -9.88 -4.00
CA ILE A 17 14.50 -9.11 -5.16
C ILE A 17 15.95 -8.70 -5.01
N ASN A 18 16.58 -8.31 -6.10
CA ASN A 18 17.91 -7.71 -6.06
C ASN A 18 17.79 -6.31 -5.49
N SER A 19 18.83 -5.86 -4.79
CA SER A 19 18.82 -4.55 -4.14
C SER A 19 19.12 -3.38 -5.06
N GLY A 20 19.43 -3.63 -6.31
CA GLY A 20 19.82 -2.56 -7.25
C GLY A 20 18.64 -1.71 -7.71
N LEU A 21 18.93 -0.51 -8.16
CA LEU A 21 17.95 0.44 -8.64
C LEU A 21 17.05 -0.12 -9.73
N SER A 22 17.64 -0.84 -10.70
CA SER A 22 16.86 -1.39 -11.81
C SER A 22 15.84 -2.43 -11.35
N SER A 23 16.16 -3.20 -10.31
CA SER A 23 15.20 -4.14 -9.74
C SER A 23 14.02 -3.41 -9.10
N LEU A 24 14.29 -2.33 -8.37
CA LEU A 24 13.24 -1.53 -7.75
C LEU A 24 12.35 -0.89 -8.81
N GLN A 25 12.95 -0.33 -9.86
CA GLN A 25 12.20 0.28 -10.95
C GLN A 25 11.32 -0.74 -11.67
N LYS A 26 11.83 -1.94 -11.85
CA LYS A 26 11.07 -3.02 -12.50
C LYS A 26 9.83 -3.37 -11.66
N GLU A 27 9.97 -3.48 -10.35
CA GLU A 27 8.86 -3.86 -9.49
C GLU A 27 7.76 -2.81 -9.45
N VAL A 28 8.11 -1.53 -9.48
CA VAL A 28 7.11 -0.45 -9.42
C VAL A 28 6.71 0.08 -10.80
N GLY A 29 7.32 -0.42 -11.85
CA GLY A 29 6.93 -0.08 -13.22
C GLY A 29 7.41 1.26 -13.73
N GLY A 30 8.48 1.82 -13.18
CA GLY A 30 9.02 3.11 -13.61
C GLY A 30 10.02 3.67 -12.63
N PHE A 31 10.30 4.95 -12.74
CA PHE A 31 11.19 5.62 -11.79
C PHE A 31 10.56 5.55 -10.40
N ASN A 32 11.38 5.21 -9.43
CA ASN A 32 10.89 5.02 -8.07
C ASN A 32 11.21 6.22 -7.18
N GLU A 33 10.35 6.44 -6.20
CA GLU A 33 10.64 7.33 -5.09
C GLU A 33 10.45 6.56 -3.79
N ALA A 34 11.13 6.99 -2.75
CA ALA A 34 10.98 6.42 -1.43
C ALA A 34 10.29 7.44 -0.53
N VAL A 35 9.31 6.98 0.23
CA VAL A 35 8.66 7.80 1.23
C VAL A 35 8.75 7.10 2.59
N TYR A 36 8.71 7.87 3.67
CA TYR A 36 9.00 7.38 5.00
C TYR A 36 7.85 7.71 5.96
N PRO A 37 6.69 7.08 5.79
CA PRO A 37 5.50 7.43 6.58
C PRO A 37 5.48 6.83 7.99
N PHE A 38 6.45 6.02 8.35
CA PHE A 38 6.45 5.28 9.61
C PHE A 38 7.65 5.67 10.47
N GLU A 39 7.52 5.49 11.78
CA GLU A 39 8.65 5.62 12.69
C GLU A 39 9.59 4.41 12.58
N ASP A 40 9.07 3.28 12.15
CA ASP A 40 9.84 2.07 11.93
C ASP A 40 10.93 2.31 10.88
N PRO A 41 12.07 1.61 10.96
CA PRO A 41 13.13 1.75 9.95
C PRO A 41 12.79 1.01 8.68
N VAL A 42 11.77 1.48 7.99
CA VAL A 42 11.32 0.97 6.71
C VAL A 42 10.97 2.13 5.79
N ALA A 43 10.95 1.85 4.47
CA ALA A 43 10.52 2.80 3.48
C ALA A 43 9.47 2.19 2.59
N ILE A 44 8.58 3.03 2.08
CA ILE A 44 7.71 2.67 0.97
C ILE A 44 8.41 3.12 -0.30
N ILE A 45 8.53 2.21 -1.27
CA ILE A 45 9.11 2.50 -2.57
C ILE A 45 8.00 2.38 -3.60
N CYS A 46 7.71 3.45 -4.30
CA CYS A 46 6.60 3.51 -5.25
C CYS A 46 7.02 4.18 -6.55
N ASN A 47 6.14 4.11 -7.55
CA ASN A 47 6.39 4.78 -8.83
C ASN A 47 6.23 6.28 -8.64
N GLU A 48 7.26 7.03 -8.97
CA GLU A 48 7.29 8.48 -8.81
C GLU A 48 6.15 9.18 -9.56
N GLU A 49 5.77 8.64 -10.72
CA GLU A 49 4.75 9.24 -11.57
C GLU A 49 3.48 8.40 -11.70
N GLY A 50 3.23 7.52 -10.74
CA GLY A 50 2.10 6.60 -10.80
C GLY A 50 0.76 7.28 -11.06
N LYS A 51 0.48 8.38 -10.36
CA LYS A 51 -0.78 9.10 -10.55
C LYS A 51 -0.86 9.78 -11.92
N LEU A 52 0.26 10.34 -12.38
CA LEU A 52 0.31 10.98 -13.68
C LEU A 52 0.15 9.96 -14.82
N GLU A 53 0.66 8.76 -14.62
CA GLU A 53 0.53 7.69 -15.60
C GLU A 53 -0.83 7.00 -15.55
N GLY A 54 -1.68 7.36 -14.60
CA GLY A 54 -2.99 6.76 -14.44
C GLY A 54 -2.96 5.34 -13.91
N LEU A 55 -1.94 4.98 -13.16
CA LEU A 55 -1.89 3.65 -12.54
C LEU A 55 -3.04 3.51 -11.52
N PRO A 56 -3.54 2.29 -11.32
CA PRO A 56 -4.62 2.07 -10.36
C PRO A 56 -4.23 2.54 -8.95
N LEU A 57 -5.16 3.20 -8.28
CA LEU A 57 -4.95 3.59 -6.89
C LEU A 57 -4.91 2.32 -6.04
N ASN A 58 -4.00 2.28 -5.08
CA ASN A 58 -3.68 1.06 -4.36
C ASN A 58 -4.06 1.11 -2.88
N ARG A 59 -3.40 1.94 -2.13
CA ARG A 59 -3.64 2.09 -0.69
C ARG A 59 -3.52 3.54 -0.30
N ALA A 60 -4.33 3.94 0.68
CA ALA A 60 -4.25 5.28 1.26
C ALA A 60 -3.18 5.31 2.35
N LEU A 61 -2.47 6.43 2.44
CA LEU A 61 -1.57 6.70 3.55
C LEU A 61 -2.33 7.55 4.56
N ARG A 62 -2.27 7.16 5.83
CA ARG A 62 -3.01 7.82 6.90
C ARG A 62 -2.07 8.35 7.96
N ASP A 63 -2.46 9.46 8.58
CA ASP A 63 -1.73 10.01 9.71
C ASP A 63 -2.11 9.27 11.01
N GLU A 64 -1.60 9.73 12.13
CA GLU A 64 -1.83 9.12 13.43
C GLU A 64 -3.31 9.12 13.83
N ASP A 65 -4.07 10.07 13.34
CA ASP A 65 -5.50 10.18 13.63
C ASP A 65 -6.37 9.39 12.66
N GLY A 66 -5.75 8.70 11.72
CA GLY A 66 -6.45 7.90 10.72
C GLY A 66 -6.89 8.69 9.50
N HIS A 67 -6.51 9.95 9.39
CA HIS A 67 -6.89 10.80 8.24
C HIS A 67 -6.01 10.48 7.04
N VAL A 68 -6.62 10.33 5.88
CA VAL A 68 -5.91 10.10 4.63
C VAL A 68 -5.23 11.40 4.19
N TYR A 69 -3.91 11.34 3.98
CA TYR A 69 -3.18 12.51 3.50
C TYR A 69 -2.54 12.28 2.12
N ASP A 70 -2.50 11.05 1.66
CA ASP A 70 -2.02 10.72 0.32
C ASP A 70 -2.52 9.34 -0.08
N ILE A 71 -2.47 9.03 -1.38
CA ILE A 71 -2.87 7.74 -1.91
C ILE A 71 -1.77 7.31 -2.88
N ILE A 72 -1.32 6.07 -2.75
CA ILE A 72 -0.30 5.52 -3.65
C ILE A 72 -0.99 4.87 -4.85
N ALA A 73 -0.53 5.22 -6.04
CA ALA A 73 -0.99 4.62 -7.28
C ALA A 73 0.02 3.59 -7.77
N GLY A 74 -0.47 2.43 -8.18
CA GLY A 74 0.37 1.34 -8.66
C GLY A 74 0.96 0.50 -7.55
N THR A 75 1.69 -0.54 -7.94
CA THR A 75 2.37 -1.43 -7.00
C THR A 75 3.43 -0.67 -6.22
N PHE A 76 3.51 -0.93 -4.93
CA PHE A 76 4.59 -0.39 -4.11
C PHE A 76 5.24 -1.49 -3.29
N LEU A 77 6.45 -1.20 -2.81
CA LEU A 77 7.22 -2.13 -1.99
C LEU A 77 7.42 -1.51 -0.62
N ILE A 78 7.55 -2.38 0.38
CA ILE A 78 8.05 -1.95 1.68
C ILE A 78 9.38 -2.68 1.89
N ALA A 79 10.43 -1.91 2.15
CA ALA A 79 11.77 -2.44 2.40
C ALA A 79 12.30 -1.92 3.71
N GLY A 80 13.22 -2.65 4.31
CA GLY A 80 13.90 -2.19 5.52
C GLY A 80 14.90 -1.10 5.21
N LEU A 81 15.27 -0.33 6.22
CA LEU A 81 16.31 0.70 6.13
C LEU A 81 17.49 0.34 7.00
N SER A 82 18.68 0.39 6.42
CA SER A 82 19.94 0.36 7.16
C SER A 82 20.58 1.74 7.03
N GLU A 83 21.77 1.92 7.60
CA GLU A 83 22.42 3.23 7.62
C GLU A 83 22.55 3.86 6.23
N ASP A 84 22.90 3.06 5.23
CA ASP A 84 23.23 3.57 3.91
C ASP A 84 22.31 3.08 2.79
N ASN A 85 21.49 2.08 3.04
CA ASN A 85 20.74 1.43 1.97
C ASN A 85 19.44 0.83 2.44
N PHE A 86 18.62 0.42 1.47
CA PHE A 86 17.50 -0.46 1.73
C PHE A 86 18.04 -1.85 2.08
N CYS A 87 17.34 -2.55 2.92
CA CYS A 87 17.70 -3.90 3.32
C CYS A 87 16.45 -4.76 3.46
N SER A 88 16.66 -6.05 3.72
CA SER A 88 15.54 -6.96 3.92
C SER A 88 14.70 -6.57 5.12
N LEU A 89 13.40 -6.76 5.02
CA LEU A 89 12.53 -6.70 6.18
C LEU A 89 12.80 -7.89 7.09
N ASP A 90 12.68 -7.70 8.39
CA ASP A 90 12.70 -8.82 9.32
C ASP A 90 11.28 -9.40 9.47
N ASP A 91 11.17 -10.52 10.17
CA ASP A 91 9.89 -11.22 10.31
C ASP A 91 8.83 -10.38 11.02
N THR A 92 9.24 -9.61 12.02
CA THR A 92 8.32 -8.73 12.77
C THR A 92 7.76 -7.63 11.86
N GLN A 93 8.62 -7.04 11.03
CA GLN A 93 8.21 -6.02 10.08
C GLN A 93 7.28 -6.60 9.01
N ILE A 94 7.60 -7.78 8.49
CA ILE A 94 6.76 -8.47 7.51
C ILE A 94 5.36 -8.69 8.10
N GLU A 95 5.28 -9.20 9.32
CA GLU A 95 4.00 -9.45 9.98
C GLU A 95 3.22 -8.15 10.18
N LYS A 96 3.87 -7.11 10.68
CA LYS A 96 3.22 -5.83 10.94
C LYS A 96 2.64 -5.21 9.69
N PHE A 97 3.44 -5.09 8.64
CA PHE A 97 3.02 -4.41 7.42
C PHE A 97 2.12 -5.27 6.54
N SER A 98 2.26 -6.59 6.60
CA SER A 98 1.30 -7.48 5.95
C SER A 98 -0.09 -7.31 6.55
N ALA A 99 -0.18 -7.19 7.87
CA ALA A 99 -1.45 -6.94 8.54
C ALA A 99 -2.01 -5.56 8.22
N MET A 100 -1.13 -4.55 8.20
CA MET A 100 -1.54 -3.17 7.92
C MET A 100 -2.17 -3.00 6.55
N TYR A 101 -1.64 -3.66 5.54
CA TYR A 101 -2.09 -3.54 4.15
C TYR A 101 -2.85 -4.77 3.64
N LYS A 102 -3.26 -5.65 4.56
CA LYS A 102 -3.93 -6.89 4.19
C LYS A 102 -5.16 -6.67 3.33
N ASN A 103 -5.98 -5.70 3.71
CA ASN A 103 -7.25 -5.47 3.03
C ASN A 103 -7.08 -4.44 1.91
N PRO A 104 -7.35 -4.83 0.66
CA PRO A 104 -7.36 -3.88 -0.44
C PRO A 104 -8.38 -2.78 -0.21
N GLU A 105 -8.18 -1.65 -0.88
CA GLU A 105 -9.07 -0.50 -0.78
C GLU A 105 -9.63 -0.15 -2.14
N LEU A 106 -10.86 0.36 -2.16
CA LEU A 106 -11.49 0.89 -3.35
C LEU A 106 -11.49 2.40 -3.27
N PHE A 107 -11.47 3.03 -4.44
CA PHE A 107 -11.42 4.47 -4.53
C PHE A 107 -12.52 4.96 -5.47
N MET A 108 -13.31 5.92 -4.99
CA MET A 108 -14.38 6.52 -5.78
C MET A 108 -14.17 8.02 -5.87
N ARG A 109 -14.38 8.57 -7.06
CA ARG A 109 -14.27 10.00 -7.27
C ARG A 109 -15.63 10.67 -7.22
N PHE A 110 -15.70 11.78 -6.47
CA PHE A 110 -16.86 12.65 -6.44
C PHE A 110 -16.35 14.07 -6.71
N GLY A 111 -16.47 14.53 -7.94
CA GLY A 111 -15.90 15.82 -8.33
C GLY A 111 -14.39 15.84 -8.14
N SER A 112 -13.89 16.73 -7.31
CA SER A 112 -12.45 16.82 -7.00
C SER A 112 -12.04 15.96 -5.81
N ARG A 113 -12.98 15.26 -5.18
CA ARG A 113 -12.69 14.48 -3.98
C ARG A 113 -12.59 12.99 -4.32
N THR A 114 -11.72 12.29 -3.61
CA THR A 114 -11.60 10.85 -3.71
C THR A 114 -12.01 10.24 -2.37
N LEU A 115 -12.95 9.31 -2.41
CA LEU A 115 -13.35 8.56 -1.22
C LEU A 115 -12.62 7.22 -1.21
N VAL A 116 -12.19 6.82 -0.04
CA VAL A 116 -11.51 5.53 0.16
C VAL A 116 -12.50 4.59 0.83
N ILE A 117 -12.76 3.45 0.20
CA ILE A 117 -13.70 2.44 0.71
C ILE A 117 -12.93 1.15 0.96
N PRO A 118 -12.86 0.66 2.21
CA PRO A 118 -12.19 -0.61 2.48
C PRO A 118 -12.87 -1.75 1.71
N ALA A 119 -12.05 -2.62 1.11
CA ALA A 119 -12.56 -3.72 0.30
C ALA A 119 -13.39 -4.71 1.11
N GLU A 120 -13.12 -4.84 2.40
CA GLU A 120 -13.90 -5.72 3.27
C GLU A 120 -15.36 -5.30 3.36
N GLU A 121 -15.67 -4.01 3.28
CA GLU A 121 -17.04 -3.53 3.24
C GLU A 121 -17.71 -3.93 1.93
N ARG A 122 -16.97 -3.84 0.83
CA ARG A 122 -17.47 -4.24 -0.49
C ARG A 122 -17.71 -5.76 -0.53
N ALA A 123 -16.83 -6.52 0.11
CA ALA A 123 -16.89 -7.97 0.10
C ALA A 123 -17.92 -8.55 1.11
N MET A 124 -18.44 -7.70 1.98
CA MET A 124 -19.40 -8.14 2.99
C MET A 124 -20.66 -8.71 2.33
N PRO A 125 -21.12 -9.90 2.74
CA PRO A 125 -22.34 -10.47 2.18
C PRO A 125 -23.54 -9.55 2.41
N ASP A 126 -24.45 -9.51 1.43
CA ASP A 126 -25.65 -8.69 1.53
C ASP A 126 -26.47 -8.97 2.79
N LYS A 127 -26.52 -10.22 3.17
CA LYS A 127 -27.21 -10.66 4.38
C LYS A 127 -26.68 -9.95 5.61
N GLU A 128 -25.37 -9.85 5.74
CA GLU A 128 -24.73 -9.19 6.88
C GLU A 128 -24.92 -7.67 6.80
N ARG A 129 -24.81 -7.11 5.61
CA ARG A 129 -25.03 -5.68 5.41
C ARG A 129 -26.45 -5.29 5.76
N LYS A 130 -27.42 -6.11 5.37
CA LYS A 130 -28.83 -5.85 5.68
C LYS A 130 -29.08 -5.89 7.17
N SER A 131 -28.49 -6.83 7.87
CA SER A 131 -28.61 -6.90 9.32
C SER A 131 -28.09 -5.63 9.96
N MET A 132 -26.95 -5.14 9.52
CA MET A 132 -26.38 -3.91 10.04
C MET A 132 -27.24 -2.71 9.67
N ASP A 133 -27.76 -2.69 8.46
CA ASP A 133 -28.61 -1.60 7.99
C ASP A 133 -29.94 -1.54 8.72
N MET A 134 -30.52 -2.68 8.99
CA MET A 134 -31.80 -2.75 9.67
C MET A 134 -31.74 -2.29 11.12
N GLU A 135 -30.58 -2.36 11.69
CA GLU A 135 -30.37 -1.92 13.07
C GLU A 135 -30.20 -0.40 13.18
N ARG A 136 -30.16 0.27 12.09
CA ARG A 136 -29.98 1.73 12.03
C ARG A 136 -31.22 2.49 12.42
#